data_018d8a5fd6d01084df90dd1ae89cabfd
#
_entry.id   018d8a5fd6d01084df90dd1ae89cabfd
#
_cell.length_a   1.000
_cell.length_b   1.000
_cell.length_c   1.000
_cell.angle_alpha   90.00
_cell.angle_beta   90.00
_cell.angle_gamma   90.00
#
_symmetry.space_group_name_H-M   'P 1'
#
loop_
_entity.id
_entity.type
_entity.pdbx_description
1 polymer ?
#
loop_
_entity_poly.entity_id
_entity_poly.type
_entity_poly.pdbx_seq_one_letter_code
_entity_poly.pdbx_strand_id
1 'polypeptide(L)'
;MSEHDEGRRAFIVGAVGAGAVAGTALVQTAYAQTQKAKPQKAKPQAAVTAQAPAANRAESFDGHGVFFNDEHAATVAAFAERLMPGAPGKPGAHDANVLNYIDLALAGAYADQQDLYRRGLAQLEAYCRKTYNQPFLKLSAAKQDEVITALERGKASEFTFPTAQIFFNTLRAHTMEGLFADPVYGGNKDFAGWKLVGFPGTQLYYTPADLASKQAFTRAPITGLQAQAKPNSKGA
;
A
#
# COMPACT_ATOMS: atom_id res chain seq x y z
N MET A 1 -17.72 21.51 -8.53
CA MET A 1 -16.94 20.89 -7.44
C MET A 1 -17.94 20.52 -6.38
N SER A 2 -18.12 19.24 -6.09
CA SER A 2 -19.17 18.79 -5.15
C SER A 2 -18.61 18.75 -3.73
N GLU A 3 -19.45 18.95 -2.72
CA GLU A 3 -19.12 18.87 -1.28
C GLU A 3 -18.40 17.56 -0.88
N HIS A 4 -18.51 16.51 -1.70
CA HIS A 4 -17.82 15.24 -1.53
C HIS A 4 -16.29 15.32 -1.71
N ASP A 5 -15.81 16.30 -2.46
CA ASP A 5 -14.37 16.45 -2.76
C ASP A 5 -13.63 17.20 -1.63
N GLU A 6 -14.33 18.06 -0.90
CA GLU A 6 -13.76 18.80 0.23
C GLU A 6 -13.56 17.92 1.47
N GLY A 7 -14.46 16.97 1.73
CA GLY A 7 -14.36 16.05 2.86
C GLY A 7 -13.15 15.12 2.77
N ARG A 8 -12.75 14.71 1.56
CA ARG A 8 -11.59 13.85 1.33
C ARG A 8 -10.27 14.60 1.48
N ARG A 9 -10.23 15.88 1.14
CA ARG A 9 -9.03 16.73 1.36
C ARG A 9 -8.84 17.06 2.84
N ALA A 10 -9.91 17.24 3.59
CA ALA A 10 -9.85 17.48 5.04
C ALA A 10 -9.32 16.25 5.80
N PHE A 11 -9.57 15.02 5.32
CA PHE A 11 -9.07 13.79 5.94
C PHE A 11 -7.54 13.65 5.84
N ILE A 12 -6.95 14.03 4.70
CA ILE A 12 -5.49 13.99 4.50
C ILE A 12 -4.78 15.04 5.37
N VAL A 13 -5.40 16.21 5.56
CA VAL A 13 -4.82 17.29 6.37
C VAL A 13 -5.05 17.06 7.88
N GLY A 14 -6.18 16.45 8.27
CA GLY A 14 -6.50 16.18 9.67
C GLY A 14 -5.69 15.06 10.32
N ALA A 15 -5.20 14.10 9.55
CA ALA A 15 -4.43 12.96 10.07
C ALA A 15 -3.01 13.34 10.53
N VAL A 16 -2.48 14.48 10.10
CA VAL A 16 -1.14 14.95 10.46
C VAL A 16 -1.13 15.80 11.76
N GLY A 17 -2.28 16.28 12.20
CA GLY A 17 -2.37 17.27 13.29
C GLY A 17 -2.73 16.76 14.70
N ALA A 18 -3.24 15.54 14.85
CA ALA A 18 -3.84 15.10 16.12
C ALA A 18 -3.08 13.98 16.85
N GLY A 19 -1.93 13.52 16.36
CA GLY A 19 -1.20 12.36 16.89
C GLY A 19 -0.09 12.64 17.91
N ALA A 20 0.18 13.87 18.33
CA ALA A 20 1.47 14.21 18.92
C ALA A 20 1.51 14.43 20.46
N VAL A 21 0.45 14.23 21.23
CA VAL A 21 0.50 14.62 22.66
C VAL A 21 0.09 13.55 23.68
N ALA A 22 -0.33 12.35 23.29
CA ALA A 22 -0.80 11.34 24.26
C ALA A 22 0.06 10.07 24.36
N GLY A 23 1.15 9.92 23.61
CA GLY A 23 1.91 8.68 23.46
C GLY A 23 3.17 8.52 24.30
N THR A 24 3.67 9.56 24.95
CA THR A 24 5.02 9.54 25.56
C THR A 24 5.09 9.02 27.00
N ALA A 25 3.98 8.85 27.70
CA ALA A 25 3.98 8.42 29.09
C ALA A 25 3.91 6.90 29.31
N LEU A 26 3.45 6.11 28.33
CA LEU A 26 3.27 4.65 28.46
C LEU A 26 4.43 3.81 27.89
N VAL A 27 5.30 4.38 27.06
CA VAL A 27 6.44 3.65 26.46
C VAL A 27 7.64 3.55 27.40
N GLN A 28 7.80 4.48 28.34
CA GLN A 28 8.94 4.47 29.26
C GLN A 28 8.84 3.42 30.37
N THR A 29 7.65 2.94 30.73
CA THR A 29 7.48 1.90 31.77
C THR A 29 7.75 0.49 31.28
N ALA A 30 7.67 0.23 29.97
CA ALA A 30 7.95 -1.09 29.41
C ALA A 30 9.45 -1.39 29.19
N TYR A 31 10.29 -0.36 29.08
CA TYR A 31 11.74 -0.53 28.84
C TYR A 31 12.55 -0.81 30.12
N ALA A 32 12.00 -0.60 31.31
CA ALA A 32 12.73 -0.76 32.56
C ALA A 32 12.69 -2.18 33.16
N GLN A 33 11.90 -3.11 32.63
CA GLN A 33 11.73 -4.46 33.21
C GLN A 33 12.44 -5.59 32.46
N THR A 34 13.15 -5.33 31.34
CA THR A 34 13.81 -6.37 30.53
C THR A 34 15.29 -6.56 30.76
N GLN A 35 15.88 -5.97 31.79
CA GLN A 35 17.33 -6.06 32.04
C GLN A 35 17.74 -7.01 33.18
N LYS A 36 17.07 -8.13 33.39
CA LYS A 36 17.58 -9.21 34.27
C LYS A 36 17.32 -10.61 33.72
N ALA A 37 17.76 -10.90 32.49
CA ALA A 37 17.86 -12.28 32.01
C ALA A 37 19.32 -12.60 31.70
N LYS A 38 19.87 -13.65 32.32
CA LYS A 38 21.24 -14.15 32.09
C LYS A 38 21.40 -14.61 30.65
N PRO A 39 22.57 -14.45 30.03
CA PRO A 39 22.81 -14.88 28.66
C PRO A 39 22.78 -16.41 28.58
N GLN A 40 21.76 -16.95 27.91
CA GLN A 40 21.71 -18.33 27.49
C GLN A 40 22.45 -18.44 26.14
N LYS A 41 23.48 -19.28 26.08
CA LYS A 41 24.26 -19.57 24.86
C LYS A 41 23.31 -20.10 23.77
N ALA A 42 22.97 -19.27 22.80
CA ALA A 42 22.24 -19.69 21.61
C ALA A 42 23.16 -20.54 20.73
N LYS A 43 22.72 -21.75 20.36
CA LYS A 43 23.31 -22.54 19.27
C LYS A 43 23.18 -21.74 17.96
N PRO A 44 24.16 -21.82 17.06
CA PRO A 44 24.06 -21.16 15.77
C PRO A 44 22.89 -21.76 14.98
N GLN A 45 21.84 -21.01 14.84
CA GLN A 45 20.77 -21.30 13.92
C GLN A 45 21.29 -20.97 12.52
N ALA A 46 21.29 -21.96 11.63
CA ALA A 46 21.69 -21.76 10.24
C ALA A 46 20.94 -20.54 9.66
N ALA A 47 21.72 -19.60 9.14
CA ALA A 47 21.16 -18.47 8.41
C ALA A 47 20.35 -19.04 7.23
N VAL A 48 19.02 -18.97 7.35
CA VAL A 48 18.15 -19.07 6.19
C VAL A 48 18.43 -17.80 5.40
N THR A 49 19.29 -17.90 4.41
CA THR A 49 19.43 -16.89 3.38
C THR A 49 18.06 -16.77 2.72
N ALA A 50 17.28 -15.78 3.12
CA ALA A 50 16.15 -15.31 2.34
C ALA A 50 16.76 -14.84 1.01
N GLN A 51 16.76 -15.72 0.02
CA GLN A 51 17.00 -15.33 -1.36
C GLN A 51 15.90 -14.32 -1.71
N ALA A 52 16.29 -13.07 -1.88
CA ALA A 52 15.44 -12.09 -2.50
C ALA A 52 14.92 -12.71 -3.81
N PRO A 53 13.62 -12.67 -4.08
CA PRO A 53 13.09 -13.17 -5.34
C PRO A 53 13.80 -12.43 -6.46
N ALA A 54 14.32 -13.20 -7.42
CA ALA A 54 15.16 -12.73 -8.50
C ALA A 54 14.56 -11.49 -9.17
N ALA A 55 15.35 -10.43 -9.24
CA ALA A 55 15.02 -9.11 -9.80
C ALA A 55 14.56 -9.13 -11.28
N ASN A 56 14.50 -10.28 -11.93
CA ASN A 56 14.18 -10.44 -13.35
C ASN A 56 12.72 -10.81 -13.64
N ARG A 57 11.83 -10.89 -12.64
CA ARG A 57 10.41 -11.20 -12.88
C ARG A 57 9.51 -9.97 -13.03
N ALA A 58 9.99 -8.78 -12.67
CA ALA A 58 9.18 -7.56 -12.69
C ALA A 58 8.96 -6.99 -14.11
N GLU A 59 9.67 -7.47 -15.14
CA GLU A 59 9.62 -6.88 -16.49
C GLU A 59 8.59 -7.52 -17.43
N SER A 60 7.84 -8.55 -17.02
CA SER A 60 6.96 -9.29 -17.93
C SER A 60 5.54 -9.58 -17.45
N PHE A 61 5.07 -8.98 -16.36
CA PHE A 61 3.71 -9.19 -15.91
C PHE A 61 2.85 -7.93 -16.13
N ASP A 62 1.83 -8.06 -16.97
CA ASP A 62 0.78 -7.05 -17.19
C ASP A 62 -0.17 -6.92 -15.97
N GLY A 63 0.41 -6.79 -14.77
CA GLY A 63 -0.29 -6.31 -13.60
C GLY A 63 -0.99 -7.31 -12.68
N HIS A 64 -1.11 -8.60 -13.04
CA HIS A 64 -1.67 -9.66 -12.18
C HIS A 64 -1.41 -11.05 -12.72
N GLY A 65 -1.81 -12.09 -11.97
CA GLY A 65 -1.77 -13.48 -12.42
C GLY A 65 -0.82 -14.38 -11.63
N VAL A 66 -0.22 -13.87 -10.58
CA VAL A 66 0.60 -14.67 -9.67
C VAL A 66 -0.28 -15.25 -8.54
N PHE A 67 -1.19 -14.45 -8.01
CA PHE A 67 -2.16 -14.83 -6.99
C PHE A 67 -3.61 -14.65 -7.44
N PHE A 68 -3.95 -13.50 -8.03
CA PHE A 68 -5.32 -13.20 -8.45
C PHE A 68 -5.67 -13.88 -9.79
N ASN A 69 -6.91 -14.34 -9.91
CA ASN A 69 -7.56 -14.56 -11.20
C ASN A 69 -8.07 -13.21 -11.75
N ASP A 70 -8.51 -13.21 -13.02
CA ASP A 70 -8.94 -11.99 -13.73
C ASP A 70 -10.09 -11.26 -13.02
N GLU A 71 -11.07 -11.99 -12.46
CA GLU A 71 -12.22 -11.40 -11.76
C GLU A 71 -11.79 -10.70 -10.46
N HIS A 72 -10.99 -11.37 -9.64
CA HIS A 72 -10.47 -10.80 -8.41
C HIS A 72 -9.53 -9.64 -8.69
N ALA A 73 -8.66 -9.76 -9.67
CA ALA A 73 -7.76 -8.70 -10.10
C ALA A 73 -8.52 -7.44 -10.52
N ALA A 74 -9.54 -7.59 -11.37
CA ALA A 74 -10.37 -6.47 -11.80
C ALA A 74 -11.10 -5.80 -10.61
N THR A 75 -11.61 -6.60 -9.67
CA THR A 75 -12.29 -6.09 -8.48
C THR A 75 -11.34 -5.31 -7.58
N VAL A 76 -10.13 -5.84 -7.33
CA VAL A 76 -9.10 -5.16 -6.53
C VAL A 76 -8.62 -3.89 -7.22
N ALA A 77 -8.38 -3.93 -8.53
CA ALA A 77 -7.98 -2.74 -9.30
C ALA A 77 -9.05 -1.63 -9.23
N ALA A 78 -10.32 -1.98 -9.45
CA ALA A 78 -11.42 -1.03 -9.36
C ALA A 78 -11.55 -0.44 -7.94
N PHE A 79 -11.40 -1.26 -6.91
CA PHE A 79 -11.45 -0.81 -5.51
C PHE A 79 -10.29 0.14 -5.20
N ALA A 80 -9.06 -0.22 -5.57
CA ALA A 80 -7.88 0.61 -5.37
C ALA A 80 -8.01 1.96 -6.10
N GLU A 81 -8.52 1.96 -7.33
CA GLU A 81 -8.77 3.19 -8.10
C GLU A 81 -9.85 4.07 -7.46
N ARG A 82 -10.85 3.49 -6.77
CA ARG A 82 -11.81 4.30 -5.99
C ARG A 82 -11.18 4.91 -4.74
N LEU A 83 -10.19 4.25 -4.12
CA LEU A 83 -9.45 4.79 -2.97
C LEU A 83 -8.49 5.92 -3.38
N MET A 84 -7.78 5.71 -4.49
CA MET A 84 -6.76 6.63 -5.01
C MET A 84 -7.01 6.90 -6.50
N PRO A 85 -8.06 7.69 -6.82
CA PRO A 85 -8.42 7.97 -8.20
C PRO A 85 -7.39 8.87 -8.86
N GLY A 86 -7.04 8.56 -10.11
CA GLY A 86 -6.29 9.45 -10.97
C GLY A 86 -7.11 10.68 -11.38
N ALA A 87 -6.38 11.71 -11.83
CA ALA A 87 -6.93 12.94 -12.42
C ALA A 87 -5.95 13.49 -13.46
N PRO A 88 -6.37 14.40 -14.35
CA PRO A 88 -5.43 15.00 -15.30
C PRO A 88 -4.17 15.54 -14.61
N GLY A 89 -3.01 14.98 -14.98
CA GLY A 89 -1.71 15.33 -14.38
C GLY A 89 -1.46 14.80 -12.96
N LYS A 90 -2.35 13.97 -12.43
CA LYS A 90 -2.21 13.34 -11.11
C LYS A 90 -2.44 11.84 -11.24
N PRO A 91 -1.40 11.01 -11.08
CA PRO A 91 -1.55 9.57 -11.18
C PRO A 91 -2.43 9.00 -10.07
N GLY A 92 -3.23 7.97 -10.43
CA GLY A 92 -4.02 7.17 -9.49
C GLY A 92 -3.38 5.81 -9.21
N ALA A 93 -4.16 4.94 -8.57
CA ALA A 93 -3.73 3.58 -8.25
C ALA A 93 -3.44 2.74 -9.52
N HIS A 94 -4.24 2.94 -10.57
CA HIS A 94 -4.03 2.28 -11.87
C HIS A 94 -2.70 2.72 -12.50
N ASP A 95 -2.43 4.02 -12.57
CA ASP A 95 -1.21 4.56 -13.18
C ASP A 95 0.05 4.09 -12.45
N ALA A 96 -0.04 3.95 -11.14
CA ALA A 96 1.03 3.47 -10.27
C ALA A 96 1.19 1.94 -10.27
N ASN A 97 0.36 1.19 -11.04
CA ASN A 97 0.39 -0.26 -11.09
C ASN A 97 0.22 -0.94 -9.71
N VAL A 98 -0.67 -0.39 -8.88
CA VAL A 98 -0.91 -0.87 -7.50
C VAL A 98 -1.38 -2.32 -7.46
N LEU A 99 -2.20 -2.75 -8.43
CA LEU A 99 -2.65 -4.14 -8.53
C LEU A 99 -1.48 -5.13 -8.58
N ASN A 100 -0.47 -4.84 -9.40
CA ASN A 100 0.70 -5.71 -9.51
C ASN A 100 1.48 -5.79 -8.19
N TYR A 101 1.60 -4.68 -7.46
CA TYR A 101 2.19 -4.71 -6.12
C TYR A 101 1.44 -5.67 -5.20
N ILE A 102 0.11 -5.55 -5.13
CA ILE A 102 -0.72 -6.38 -4.24
C ILE A 102 -0.64 -7.86 -4.64
N ASP A 103 -0.71 -8.16 -5.94
CA ASP A 103 -0.63 -9.53 -6.46
C ASP A 103 0.71 -10.20 -6.11
N LEU A 104 1.81 -9.51 -6.32
CA LEU A 104 3.17 -9.99 -5.96
C LEU A 104 3.35 -10.11 -4.45
N ALA A 105 2.87 -9.16 -3.67
CA ALA A 105 2.97 -9.19 -2.22
C ALA A 105 2.20 -10.38 -1.63
N LEU A 106 0.99 -10.66 -2.12
CA LEU A 106 0.19 -11.82 -1.71
C LEU A 106 0.78 -13.15 -2.16
N ALA A 107 1.50 -13.18 -3.28
CA ALA A 107 2.25 -14.37 -3.70
C ALA A 107 3.53 -14.59 -2.89
N GLY A 108 4.00 -13.60 -2.13
CA GLY A 108 5.25 -13.61 -1.39
C GLY A 108 5.11 -13.19 0.07
N ALA A 109 5.46 -11.95 0.37
CA ALA A 109 5.58 -11.43 1.75
C ALA A 109 4.28 -11.49 2.56
N TYR A 110 3.12 -11.40 1.92
CA TYR A 110 1.79 -11.41 2.53
C TYR A 110 1.01 -12.69 2.21
N ALA A 111 1.69 -13.82 2.00
CA ALA A 111 1.04 -15.09 1.67
C ALA A 111 0.06 -15.56 2.77
N ASP A 112 0.29 -15.18 4.01
CA ASP A 112 -0.59 -15.41 5.15
C ASP A 112 -1.94 -14.65 5.06
N GLN A 113 -2.01 -13.60 4.25
CA GLN A 113 -3.23 -12.81 4.02
C GLN A 113 -4.06 -13.27 2.81
N GLN A 114 -3.63 -14.29 2.10
CA GLN A 114 -4.35 -14.81 0.93
C GLN A 114 -5.80 -15.23 1.26
N ASP A 115 -6.01 -15.91 2.40
CA ASP A 115 -7.34 -16.34 2.82
C ASP A 115 -8.25 -15.13 3.16
N LEU A 116 -7.69 -14.10 3.78
CA LEU A 116 -8.38 -12.83 4.03
C LEU A 116 -8.89 -12.22 2.71
N TYR A 117 -8.05 -12.19 1.68
CA TYR A 117 -8.45 -11.64 0.38
C TYR A 117 -9.51 -12.49 -0.31
N ARG A 118 -9.35 -13.82 -0.38
CA ARG A 118 -10.33 -14.71 -1.01
C ARG A 118 -11.70 -14.57 -0.37
N ARG A 119 -11.77 -14.62 0.97
CA ARG A 119 -13.03 -14.47 1.71
C ARG A 119 -13.59 -13.06 1.60
N GLY A 120 -12.74 -12.05 1.76
CA GLY A 120 -13.16 -10.66 1.68
C GLY A 120 -13.77 -10.31 0.32
N LEU A 121 -13.17 -10.75 -0.78
CA LEU A 121 -13.70 -10.54 -2.12
C LEU A 121 -15.03 -11.28 -2.33
N ALA A 122 -15.14 -12.52 -1.87
CA ALA A 122 -16.40 -13.27 -1.95
C ALA A 122 -17.54 -12.59 -1.16
N GLN A 123 -17.24 -12.07 0.04
CA GLN A 123 -18.21 -11.34 0.87
C GLN A 123 -18.55 -9.96 0.28
N LEU A 124 -17.61 -9.29 -0.35
CA LEU A 124 -17.84 -8.05 -1.09
C LEU A 124 -18.86 -8.27 -2.23
N GLU A 125 -18.65 -9.32 -3.02
CA GLU A 125 -19.57 -9.68 -4.10
C GLU A 125 -20.96 -10.06 -3.56
N ALA A 126 -21.04 -10.83 -2.47
CA ALA A 126 -22.30 -11.18 -1.82
C ALA A 126 -23.06 -9.94 -1.33
N TYR A 127 -22.34 -9.00 -0.69
CA TYR A 127 -22.92 -7.73 -0.25
C TYR A 127 -23.44 -6.88 -1.42
N CYS A 128 -22.68 -6.75 -2.51
CA CYS A 128 -23.08 -6.00 -3.68
C CYS A 128 -24.31 -6.61 -4.37
N ARG A 129 -24.33 -7.94 -4.55
CA ARG A 129 -25.48 -8.65 -5.13
C ARG A 129 -26.75 -8.51 -4.27
N LYS A 130 -26.61 -8.61 -2.95
CA LYS A 130 -27.75 -8.45 -2.05
C LYS A 130 -28.29 -7.03 -2.02
N THR A 131 -27.41 -6.02 -2.00
CA THR A 131 -27.79 -4.62 -1.81
C THR A 131 -28.22 -3.96 -3.13
N TYR A 132 -27.52 -4.29 -4.24
CA TYR A 132 -27.68 -3.61 -5.53
C TYR A 132 -28.10 -4.53 -6.66
N ASN A 133 -28.26 -5.85 -6.40
CA ASN A 133 -28.52 -6.89 -7.41
C ASN A 133 -27.50 -6.92 -8.55
N GLN A 134 -26.26 -6.50 -8.30
CA GLN A 134 -25.17 -6.42 -9.27
C GLN A 134 -23.83 -6.71 -8.58
N PRO A 135 -22.83 -7.28 -9.30
CA PRO A 135 -21.48 -7.41 -8.79
C PRO A 135 -20.80 -6.04 -8.67
N PHE A 136 -19.79 -5.93 -7.83
CA PHE A 136 -19.06 -4.68 -7.56
C PHE A 136 -18.60 -3.96 -8.83
N LEU A 137 -18.05 -4.70 -9.79
CA LEU A 137 -17.55 -4.15 -11.07
C LEU A 137 -18.63 -3.54 -11.97
N LYS A 138 -19.89 -3.92 -11.79
CA LYS A 138 -21.02 -3.39 -12.58
C LYS A 138 -21.69 -2.19 -11.94
N LEU A 139 -21.30 -1.85 -10.72
CA LEU A 139 -21.80 -0.68 -10.04
C LEU A 139 -21.22 0.60 -10.65
N SER A 140 -22.01 1.67 -10.64
CA SER A 140 -21.46 2.99 -10.95
C SER A 140 -20.42 3.42 -9.93
N ALA A 141 -19.54 4.34 -10.30
CA ALA A 141 -18.51 4.86 -9.40
C ALA A 141 -19.09 5.36 -8.05
N ALA A 142 -20.21 6.07 -8.08
CA ALA A 142 -20.89 6.53 -6.85
C ALA A 142 -21.35 5.37 -5.96
N LYS A 143 -21.92 4.31 -6.55
CA LYS A 143 -22.31 3.11 -5.79
C LYS A 143 -21.12 2.30 -5.28
N GLN A 144 -20.02 2.24 -6.02
CA GLN A 144 -18.78 1.66 -5.52
C GLN A 144 -18.26 2.44 -4.29
N ASP A 145 -18.34 3.77 -4.30
CA ASP A 145 -17.99 4.62 -3.15
C ASP A 145 -18.90 4.37 -1.94
N GLU A 146 -20.21 4.18 -2.18
CA GLU A 146 -21.15 3.80 -1.10
C GLU A 146 -20.78 2.44 -0.48
N VAL A 147 -20.44 1.45 -1.30
CA VAL A 147 -19.97 0.13 -0.84
C VAL A 147 -18.70 0.28 -0.01
N ILE A 148 -17.69 0.99 -0.50
CA ILE A 148 -16.43 1.22 0.19
C ILE A 148 -16.67 1.93 1.54
N THR A 149 -17.56 2.92 1.56
CA THR A 149 -17.95 3.61 2.79
C THR A 149 -18.66 2.66 3.78
N ALA A 150 -19.51 1.75 3.28
CA ALA A 150 -20.16 0.75 4.13
C ALA A 150 -19.16 -0.23 4.74
N LEU A 151 -18.13 -0.65 4.00
CA LEU A 151 -17.03 -1.48 4.50
C LEU A 151 -16.24 -0.74 5.58
N GLU A 152 -15.81 0.49 5.31
CA GLU A 152 -15.07 1.34 6.25
C GLU A 152 -15.81 1.49 7.59
N ARG A 153 -17.13 1.70 7.52
CA ARG A 153 -17.98 1.88 8.71
C ARG A 153 -18.42 0.57 9.35
N GLY A 154 -18.04 -0.59 8.82
CA GLY A 154 -18.47 -1.90 9.31
C GLY A 154 -19.96 -2.18 9.12
N LYS A 155 -20.60 -1.53 8.14
CA LYS A 155 -22.04 -1.66 7.88
C LYS A 155 -22.40 -2.68 6.80
N ALA A 156 -21.42 -3.31 6.17
CA ALA A 156 -21.65 -4.36 5.18
C ALA A 156 -22.02 -5.68 5.89
N SER A 157 -23.30 -6.05 5.85
CA SER A 157 -23.89 -7.12 6.65
C SER A 157 -23.43 -8.54 6.29
N GLU A 158 -22.89 -8.72 5.07
CA GLU A 158 -22.44 -10.04 4.59
C GLU A 158 -21.04 -10.42 5.09
N PHE A 159 -20.35 -9.48 5.74
CA PHE A 159 -19.00 -9.72 6.25
C PHE A 159 -19.02 -10.36 7.63
N THR A 160 -18.39 -11.53 7.74
CA THR A 160 -18.21 -12.27 8.99
C THR A 160 -16.74 -12.37 9.38
N PHE A 161 -15.93 -13.05 8.58
CA PHE A 161 -14.48 -13.10 8.70
C PHE A 161 -13.82 -13.14 7.30
N PRO A 162 -12.95 -12.17 7.00
CA PRO A 162 -12.65 -10.99 7.80
C PRO A 162 -13.89 -10.11 7.99
N THR A 163 -13.88 -9.26 9.03
CA THR A 163 -14.92 -8.22 9.14
C THR A 163 -14.77 -7.21 8.00
N ALA A 164 -15.83 -6.50 7.66
CA ALA A 164 -15.82 -5.48 6.62
C ALA A 164 -14.70 -4.46 6.83
N GLN A 165 -14.51 -4.00 8.08
CA GLN A 165 -13.47 -3.03 8.42
C GLN A 165 -12.05 -3.60 8.29
N ILE A 166 -11.82 -4.85 8.67
CA ILE A 166 -10.52 -5.51 8.51
C ILE A 166 -10.20 -5.60 7.02
N PHE A 167 -11.14 -6.08 6.20
CA PHE A 167 -10.94 -6.18 4.76
C PHE A 167 -10.65 -4.82 4.13
N PHE A 168 -11.46 -3.79 4.44
CA PHE A 168 -11.24 -2.43 3.97
C PHE A 168 -9.86 -1.88 4.37
N ASN A 169 -9.49 -2.00 5.65
CA ASN A 169 -8.23 -1.46 6.14
C ASN A 169 -7.02 -2.17 5.51
N THR A 170 -7.09 -3.47 5.30
CA THR A 170 -6.04 -4.24 4.64
C THR A 170 -5.88 -3.80 3.18
N LEU A 171 -6.98 -3.73 2.43
CA LEU A 171 -6.93 -3.33 1.03
C LEU A 171 -6.45 -1.89 0.88
N ARG A 172 -6.89 -0.99 1.77
CA ARG A 172 -6.42 0.39 1.81
C ARG A 172 -4.93 0.48 2.11
N ALA A 173 -4.44 -0.26 3.11
CA ALA A 173 -3.01 -0.28 3.45
C ALA A 173 -2.17 -0.73 2.26
N HIS A 174 -2.53 -1.86 1.65
CA HIS A 174 -1.80 -2.38 0.48
C HIS A 174 -1.91 -1.46 -0.75
N THR A 175 -3.04 -0.75 -0.92
CA THR A 175 -3.17 0.29 -1.96
C THR A 175 -2.17 1.43 -1.73
N MET A 176 -2.04 1.91 -0.50
CA MET A 176 -1.09 2.95 -0.16
C MET A 176 0.37 2.48 -0.30
N GLU A 177 0.65 1.26 0.12
CA GLU A 177 1.97 0.64 -0.08
C GLU A 177 2.31 0.55 -1.57
N GLY A 178 1.42 0.00 -2.39
CA GLY A 178 1.62 -0.12 -3.84
C GLY A 178 1.80 1.22 -4.54
N LEU A 179 1.20 2.29 -4.01
CA LEU A 179 1.34 3.64 -4.57
C LEU A 179 2.65 4.32 -4.15
N PHE A 180 3.16 4.06 -2.93
CA PHE A 180 4.26 4.83 -2.35
C PHE A 180 5.52 4.01 -2.01
N ALA A 181 5.48 2.68 -2.11
CA ALA A 181 6.65 1.85 -1.94
C ALA A 181 7.68 2.09 -3.06
N ASP A 182 8.88 1.58 -2.88
CA ASP A 182 9.88 1.60 -3.96
C ASP A 182 9.38 0.78 -5.17
N PRO A 183 9.54 1.27 -6.40
CA PRO A 183 9.13 0.54 -7.61
C PRO A 183 9.68 -0.88 -7.74
N VAL A 184 10.75 -1.20 -7.04
CA VAL A 184 11.34 -2.57 -7.01
C VAL A 184 10.32 -3.63 -6.56
N TYR A 185 9.30 -3.23 -5.80
CA TYR A 185 8.24 -4.12 -5.31
C TYR A 185 7.05 -4.26 -6.26
N GLY A 186 7.13 -3.68 -7.46
CA GLY A 186 6.15 -3.87 -8.53
C GLY A 186 5.01 -2.85 -8.57
N GLY A 187 4.93 -1.94 -7.61
CA GLY A 187 4.03 -0.77 -7.61
C GLY A 187 4.78 0.53 -7.92
N ASN A 188 4.15 1.68 -7.63
CA ASN A 188 4.72 3.02 -7.80
C ASN A 188 5.44 3.19 -9.16
N LYS A 189 4.84 2.64 -10.21
CA LYS A 189 5.38 2.63 -11.56
C LYS A 189 5.81 4.03 -11.97
N ASP A 190 6.99 4.14 -12.54
CA ASP A 190 7.58 5.41 -12.97
C ASP A 190 7.65 6.47 -11.85
N PHE A 191 7.73 6.03 -10.59
CA PHE A 191 7.69 6.89 -9.40
C PHE A 191 6.41 7.74 -9.31
N ALA A 192 5.30 7.22 -9.79
CA ALA A 192 4.02 7.94 -9.87
C ALA A 192 3.58 8.51 -8.51
N GLY A 193 3.56 7.70 -7.48
CA GLY A 193 3.22 8.11 -6.12
C GLY A 193 4.25 9.09 -5.53
N TRP A 194 5.54 8.85 -5.74
CA TRP A 194 6.59 9.75 -5.25
C TRP A 194 6.51 11.13 -5.91
N LYS A 195 6.26 11.17 -7.22
CA LYS A 195 6.03 12.44 -7.93
C LYS A 195 4.79 13.17 -7.42
N LEU A 196 3.73 12.44 -7.10
CA LEU A 196 2.48 13.00 -6.58
C LEU A 196 2.69 13.76 -5.26
N VAL A 197 3.52 13.22 -4.37
CA VAL A 197 3.81 13.81 -3.04
C VAL A 197 5.10 14.63 -3.01
N GLY A 198 5.82 14.73 -4.13
CA GLY A 198 7.10 15.44 -4.19
C GLY A 198 8.24 14.74 -3.45
N PHE A 199 8.15 13.41 -3.27
CA PHE A 199 9.24 12.65 -2.66
C PHE A 199 10.41 12.53 -3.65
N PRO A 200 11.63 12.92 -3.24
CA PRO A 200 12.77 13.02 -4.15
C PRO A 200 13.44 11.68 -4.50
N GLY A 201 12.92 10.57 -3.95
CA GLY A 201 13.54 9.27 -4.08
C GLY A 201 14.70 9.06 -3.08
N THR A 202 15.47 8.00 -3.30
CA THR A 202 16.60 7.67 -2.44
C THR A 202 17.72 8.68 -2.61
N GLN A 203 18.11 9.33 -1.52
CA GLN A 203 19.26 10.25 -1.48
C GLN A 203 20.32 9.71 -0.52
N LEU A 204 21.57 9.72 -0.98
CA LEU A 204 22.70 9.27 -0.15
C LEU A 204 23.07 10.31 0.93
N TYR A 205 22.83 11.58 0.67
CA TYR A 205 23.10 12.67 1.60
C TYR A 205 22.29 13.91 1.24
N TYR A 206 22.08 14.78 2.23
CA TYR A 206 21.53 16.11 2.06
C TYR A 206 22.64 17.15 2.27
N THR A 207 22.69 18.14 1.38
CA THR A 207 23.61 19.27 1.55
C THR A 207 23.10 20.23 2.63
N PRO A 208 23.98 21.07 3.22
CA PRO A 208 23.52 22.12 4.15
C PRO A 208 22.48 23.06 3.54
N ALA A 209 22.53 23.31 2.23
CA ALA A 209 21.54 24.11 1.50
C ALA A 209 20.17 23.38 1.42
N ASP A 210 20.17 22.08 1.19
CA ASP A 210 18.94 21.28 1.21
C ASP A 210 18.28 21.31 2.59
N LEU A 211 19.10 21.19 3.66
CA LEU A 211 18.61 21.21 5.04
C LEU A 211 18.10 22.60 5.46
N ALA A 212 18.69 23.67 4.95
CA ALA A 212 18.28 25.04 5.23
C ALA A 212 17.07 25.49 4.39
N SER A 213 16.74 24.76 3.31
CA SER A 213 15.64 25.10 2.41
C SER A 213 14.30 24.98 3.13
N LYS A 214 13.47 26.03 3.02
CA LYS A 214 12.06 26.03 3.46
C LYS A 214 11.09 25.75 2.31
N GLN A 215 11.62 25.49 1.10
CA GLN A 215 10.81 25.22 -0.09
C GLN A 215 10.49 23.73 -0.19
N ALA A 216 9.31 23.40 -0.73
CA ALA A 216 8.96 22.03 -1.06
C ALA A 216 9.99 21.46 -2.06
N PHE A 217 10.35 20.21 -1.86
CA PHE A 217 11.28 19.53 -2.75
C PHE A 217 10.54 19.20 -4.07
N THR A 218 10.92 19.85 -5.16
CA THR A 218 10.23 19.72 -6.46
C THR A 218 11.01 18.90 -7.48
N ARG A 219 12.19 18.41 -7.12
CA ARG A 219 12.99 17.56 -8.02
C ARG A 219 12.31 16.22 -8.26
N ALA A 220 12.38 15.72 -9.49
CA ALA A 220 11.92 14.37 -9.79
C ALA A 220 12.68 13.34 -8.95
N PRO A 221 12.05 12.20 -8.59
CA PRO A 221 12.73 11.10 -7.92
C PRO A 221 13.98 10.70 -8.71
N ILE A 222 15.12 10.65 -8.05
CA ILE A 222 16.41 10.42 -8.73
C ILE A 222 16.61 8.93 -8.95
N THR A 223 16.37 8.11 -7.95
CA THR A 223 16.60 6.66 -8.02
C THR A 223 15.74 5.91 -7.02
N GLY A 224 15.27 4.71 -7.41
CA GLY A 224 14.79 3.68 -6.48
C GLY A 224 15.91 2.71 -6.13
N LEU A 225 15.59 1.69 -5.33
CA LEU A 225 16.55 0.65 -4.92
C LEU A 225 17.16 -0.11 -6.09
N GLN A 226 16.44 -0.30 -7.19
CA GLN A 226 16.96 -0.96 -8.41
C GLN A 226 18.16 -0.25 -9.03
N ALA A 227 18.23 1.05 -8.95
CA ALA A 227 19.35 1.80 -9.51
C ALA A 227 20.64 1.60 -8.69
N GLN A 228 20.51 1.24 -7.42
CA GLN A 228 21.65 0.93 -6.54
C GLN A 228 22.16 -0.51 -6.71
N ALA A 229 21.33 -1.40 -7.21
CA ALA A 229 21.69 -2.82 -7.41
C ALA A 229 22.52 -3.08 -8.66
N LYS A 230 22.77 -2.10 -9.53
CA LYS A 230 23.68 -2.24 -10.67
C LYS A 230 25.12 -2.13 -10.13
N PRO A 231 25.89 -3.23 -10.04
CA PRO A 231 27.29 -3.12 -9.72
C PRO A 231 27.97 -2.22 -10.77
N ASN A 232 28.90 -1.39 -10.33
CA ASN A 232 29.72 -0.59 -11.20
C ASN A 232 30.39 -1.50 -12.26
N SER A 233 29.77 -1.62 -13.42
CA SER A 233 30.35 -2.30 -14.58
C SER A 233 31.34 -1.40 -15.33
N LYS A 234 32.09 -0.55 -14.62
CA LYS A 234 33.21 0.20 -15.14
C LYS A 234 34.44 -0.16 -14.35
N GLY A 235 35.10 -1.21 -14.80
CA GLY A 235 36.38 -1.65 -14.24
C GLY A 235 36.76 -3.04 -14.71
N ALA A 236 36.89 -3.24 -16.00
CA ALA A 236 37.73 -4.27 -16.62
C ALA A 236 38.27 -3.70 -17.91
#